data_4fbb7adc191259f37b3780f9895e8c40
#
_entry.id   4fbb7adc191259f37b3780f9895e8c40
#
_cell.length_a   1.000
_cell.length_b   1.000
_cell.length_c   1.000
_cell.angle_alpha   90.00
_cell.angle_beta   90.00
_cell.angle_gamma   90.00
#
_symmetry.space_group_name_H-M   'P 1'
#
loop_
_entity.id
_entity.type
_entity.pdbx_description
1 polymer ?
#
loop_
_entity_poly.entity_id
_entity_poly.type
_entity_poly.pdbx_seq_one_letter_code
_entity_poly.pdbx_strand_id
1 'polypeptide(L)'
;GTARSNKVAVTLGFQELPQLEADYGKVGMQKIITTCGNIFMGAARNKETLEWAQNDVFGKAKQTSRSISINDQKVSTTISEKMDYLVPAAKIADMATGWLAGQAARDFTATDERMLEKFDIEQSEEFKTTKYFCKTHFDMKKIKDEEEHYVPLPKIYEFKNDREKEILLNRNFKRVNQEVEDMVKELLGMS
;
A
#
# COMPACT_ATOMS: atom_id res chain seq x y z
N GLY A 1 2.41 18.49 -2.06
CA GLY A 1 3.74 19.02 -1.69
C GLY A 1 3.93 19.23 -0.18
N THR A 2 2.93 19.75 0.51
CA THR A 2 3.05 20.15 1.93
C THR A 2 3.10 18.99 2.94
N ALA A 3 2.51 17.85 2.63
CA ALA A 3 2.51 16.69 3.53
C ALA A 3 3.93 16.15 3.80
N ARG A 4 4.77 16.08 2.78
CA ARG A 4 6.14 15.55 2.91
C ARG A 4 7.02 16.44 3.80
N SER A 5 6.93 17.76 3.67
CA SER A 5 7.68 18.71 4.52
C SER A 5 7.27 18.63 5.99
N ASN A 6 6.02 18.24 6.25
CA ASN A 6 5.49 18.06 7.61
C ASN A 6 5.64 16.63 8.13
N LYS A 7 6.41 15.77 7.46
CA LYS A 7 6.63 14.35 7.83
C LYS A 7 5.33 13.54 7.97
N VAL A 8 4.32 13.90 7.19
CA VAL A 8 3.04 13.17 7.16
C VAL A 8 3.12 12.07 6.10
N ALA A 9 2.87 10.84 6.50
CA ALA A 9 2.67 9.70 5.62
C ALA A 9 1.16 9.48 5.41
N VAL A 10 0.76 9.23 4.18
CA VAL A 10 -0.65 8.96 3.83
C VAL A 10 -0.73 7.58 3.20
N THR A 11 -1.61 6.76 3.71
CA THR A 11 -1.98 5.46 3.12
C THR A 11 -3.38 5.58 2.55
N LEU A 12 -3.54 5.21 1.28
CA LEU A 12 -4.82 5.20 0.58
C LEU A 12 -5.20 3.77 0.24
N GLY A 13 -6.44 3.40 0.48
CA GLY A 13 -7.00 2.11 0.10
C GLY A 13 -8.22 2.30 -0.79
N PHE A 14 -8.29 1.57 -1.89
CA PHE A 14 -9.44 1.51 -2.79
C PHE A 14 -9.52 0.11 -3.41
N GLN A 15 -10.70 -0.25 -3.93
CA GLN A 15 -10.89 -1.59 -4.48
C GLN A 15 -10.44 -1.69 -5.94
N GLU A 16 -10.84 -0.74 -6.78
CA GLU A 16 -10.64 -0.76 -8.22
C GLU A 16 -10.36 0.66 -8.75
N LEU A 17 -9.57 0.78 -9.82
CA LEU A 17 -9.28 2.08 -10.44
C LEU A 17 -10.52 2.86 -10.91
N PRO A 18 -11.53 2.24 -11.54
CA PRO A 18 -12.73 2.95 -11.94
C PRO A 18 -13.48 3.63 -10.80
N GLN A 19 -13.41 3.07 -9.59
CA GLN A 19 -13.98 3.71 -8.41
C GLN A 19 -13.26 5.03 -8.10
N LEU A 20 -11.94 5.01 -8.13
CA LEU A 20 -11.13 6.20 -7.90
C LEU A 20 -11.33 7.26 -9.01
N GLU A 21 -11.52 6.81 -10.25
CA GLU A 21 -11.84 7.70 -11.37
C GLU A 21 -13.23 8.32 -11.22
N ALA A 22 -14.22 7.57 -10.76
CA ALA A 22 -15.58 8.07 -10.52
C ALA A 22 -15.59 9.18 -9.45
N ASP A 23 -14.79 9.03 -8.39
CA ASP A 23 -14.76 9.98 -7.27
C ASP A 23 -13.94 11.25 -7.57
N TYR A 24 -12.83 11.12 -8.27
CA TYR A 24 -11.85 12.22 -8.46
C TYR A 24 -11.65 12.64 -9.92
N GLY A 25 -12.30 11.97 -10.84
CA GLY A 25 -12.09 12.13 -12.29
C GLY A 25 -10.72 11.59 -12.73
N LYS A 26 -10.54 11.40 -14.03
CA LYS A 26 -9.32 10.81 -14.60
C LYS A 26 -8.02 11.53 -14.21
N VAL A 27 -8.05 12.87 -14.24
CA VAL A 27 -6.89 13.68 -13.88
C VAL A 27 -6.58 13.60 -12.39
N GLY A 28 -7.61 13.58 -11.53
CA GLY A 28 -7.49 13.44 -10.09
C GLY A 28 -6.93 12.07 -9.72
N MET A 29 -7.48 11.00 -10.27
CA MET A 29 -6.99 9.63 -10.13
C MET A 29 -5.50 9.54 -10.49
N GLN A 30 -5.12 10.05 -11.65
CA GLN A 30 -3.72 10.00 -12.09
C GLN A 30 -2.77 10.77 -11.16
N LYS A 31 -3.17 11.93 -10.66
CA LYS A 31 -2.39 12.68 -9.66
C LYS A 31 -2.19 11.90 -8.37
N ILE A 32 -3.22 11.20 -7.89
CA ILE A 32 -3.16 10.37 -6.69
C ILE A 32 -2.17 9.23 -6.91
N ILE A 33 -2.34 8.45 -7.96
CA ILE A 33 -1.51 7.28 -8.26
C ILE A 33 -0.04 7.65 -8.44
N THR A 34 0.26 8.70 -9.18
CA THR A 34 1.65 9.11 -9.46
C THR A 34 2.37 9.70 -8.26
N THR A 35 1.63 10.13 -7.23
CA THR A 35 2.24 10.59 -5.97
C THR A 35 2.53 9.44 -4.99
N CYS A 36 1.97 8.27 -5.21
CA CYS A 36 2.21 7.09 -4.37
C CYS A 36 3.52 6.41 -4.78
N GLY A 37 4.53 6.45 -3.91
CA GLY A 37 5.80 5.75 -4.15
C GLY A 37 5.72 4.25 -3.88
N ASN A 38 4.83 3.84 -2.97
CA ASN A 38 4.58 2.45 -2.62
C ASN A 38 3.20 2.04 -3.10
N ILE A 39 3.11 0.94 -3.81
CA ILE A 39 1.85 0.39 -4.32
C ILE A 39 1.79 -1.08 -3.96
N PHE A 40 0.74 -1.49 -3.26
CA PHE A 40 0.46 -2.87 -2.92
C PHE A 40 -0.94 -3.22 -3.38
N MET A 41 -1.09 -4.37 -4.01
CA MET A 41 -2.39 -4.83 -4.49
C MET A 41 -2.58 -6.31 -4.21
N GLY A 42 -3.78 -6.65 -3.79
CA GLY A 42 -4.27 -8.03 -3.75
C GLY A 42 -4.82 -8.47 -5.12
N ALA A 43 -5.58 -9.56 -5.12
CA ALA A 43 -6.29 -9.99 -6.32
C ALA A 43 -7.26 -8.90 -6.79
N ALA A 44 -7.20 -8.55 -8.07
CA ALA A 44 -8.11 -7.62 -8.73
C ALA A 44 -8.84 -8.34 -9.87
N ARG A 45 -10.03 -7.89 -10.21
CA ARG A 45 -10.85 -8.51 -11.28
C ARG A 45 -11.16 -7.55 -12.41
N ASN A 46 -11.09 -6.26 -12.16
CA ASN A 46 -11.34 -5.25 -13.19
C ASN A 46 -10.20 -5.23 -14.20
N LYS A 47 -10.55 -5.30 -15.49
CA LYS A 47 -9.60 -5.33 -16.60
C LYS A 47 -8.67 -4.12 -16.61
N GLU A 48 -9.20 -2.93 -16.40
CA GLU A 48 -8.45 -1.67 -16.43
C GLU A 48 -7.42 -1.62 -15.28
N THR A 49 -7.82 -2.04 -14.08
CA THR A 49 -6.93 -2.17 -12.92
C THR A 49 -5.81 -3.17 -13.18
N LEU A 50 -6.13 -4.31 -13.80
CA LEU A 50 -5.15 -5.34 -14.14
C LEU A 50 -4.16 -4.88 -15.23
N GLU A 51 -4.66 -4.23 -16.27
CA GLU A 51 -3.82 -3.69 -17.35
C GLU A 51 -2.90 -2.59 -16.86
N TRP A 52 -3.42 -1.69 -16.03
CA TRP A 52 -2.61 -0.67 -15.37
C TRP A 52 -1.51 -1.28 -14.49
N ALA A 53 -1.85 -2.24 -13.66
CA ALA A 53 -0.87 -2.91 -12.80
C ALA A 53 0.22 -3.60 -13.63
N GLN A 54 -0.16 -4.36 -14.65
CA GLN A 54 0.76 -5.08 -15.51
C GLN A 54 1.69 -4.15 -16.29
N ASN A 55 1.16 -3.06 -16.86
CA ASN A 55 1.89 -2.18 -17.77
C ASN A 55 2.66 -1.08 -17.03
N ASP A 56 2.00 -0.40 -16.09
CA ASP A 56 2.50 0.84 -15.50
C ASP A 56 3.19 0.60 -14.15
N VAL A 57 2.67 -0.32 -13.32
CA VAL A 57 3.27 -0.63 -12.01
C VAL A 57 4.42 -1.60 -12.16
N PHE A 58 4.18 -2.76 -12.76
CA PHE A 58 5.18 -3.83 -12.83
C PHE A 58 6.03 -3.76 -14.11
N GLY A 59 5.41 -3.49 -15.25
CA GLY A 59 6.11 -3.39 -16.54
C GLY A 59 6.67 -4.73 -17.03
N LYS A 60 7.66 -4.64 -17.90
CA LYS A 60 8.32 -5.78 -18.52
C LYS A 60 9.74 -5.95 -18.02
N ALA A 61 10.19 -7.20 -17.92
CA ALA A 61 11.57 -7.55 -17.63
C ALA A 61 12.10 -8.54 -18.66
N LYS A 62 13.41 -8.54 -18.82
CA LYS A 62 14.10 -9.47 -19.70
C LYS A 62 14.10 -10.85 -19.04
N GLN A 63 13.50 -11.81 -19.69
CA GLN A 63 13.50 -13.21 -19.28
C GLN A 63 14.44 -14.00 -20.19
N THR A 64 15.33 -14.77 -19.60
CA THR A 64 16.23 -15.66 -20.30
C THR A 64 15.70 -17.07 -20.18
N SER A 65 15.30 -17.67 -21.29
CA SER A 65 14.91 -19.08 -21.31
C SER A 65 16.04 -19.91 -21.88
N ARG A 66 16.33 -21.04 -21.23
CA ARG A 66 17.35 -21.99 -21.66
C ARG A 66 16.65 -23.29 -22.05
N SER A 67 16.71 -23.61 -23.33
CA SER A 67 16.25 -24.92 -23.88
C SER A 67 17.42 -25.84 -24.11
N ILE A 68 17.33 -27.03 -23.60
CA ILE A 68 18.34 -28.09 -23.84
C ILE A 68 17.68 -29.16 -24.69
N SER A 69 18.22 -29.38 -25.87
CA SER A 69 17.79 -30.45 -26.78
C SER A 69 18.84 -31.55 -26.78
N ILE A 70 18.45 -32.76 -26.42
CA ILE A 70 19.34 -33.92 -26.35
C ILE A 70 18.91 -34.88 -27.44
N ASN A 71 19.76 -35.08 -28.44
CA ASN A 71 19.67 -36.14 -29.42
C ASN A 71 20.80 -37.13 -29.19
N ASP A 72 20.62 -38.41 -29.63
CA ASP A 72 21.52 -39.52 -29.34
C ASP A 72 23.03 -39.27 -29.58
N GLN A 73 23.41 -38.21 -30.27
CA GLN A 73 24.80 -37.85 -30.53
C GLN A 73 25.17 -36.38 -30.28
N LYS A 74 24.23 -35.49 -29.93
CA LYS A 74 24.54 -34.07 -29.73
C LYS A 74 23.62 -33.45 -28.64
N VAL A 75 24.22 -32.72 -27.73
CA VAL A 75 23.54 -31.83 -26.83
C VAL A 75 23.58 -30.43 -27.41
N SER A 76 22.44 -29.82 -27.68
CA SER A 76 22.30 -28.45 -28.13
C SER A 76 21.65 -27.62 -27.04
N THR A 77 22.28 -26.53 -26.67
CA THR A 77 21.72 -25.57 -25.71
C THR A 77 21.36 -24.29 -26.45
N THR A 78 20.10 -23.94 -26.46
CA THR A 78 19.63 -22.65 -27.00
C THR A 78 19.27 -21.73 -25.87
N ILE A 79 19.87 -20.54 -25.84
CA ILE A 79 19.54 -19.48 -24.91
C ILE A 79 18.75 -18.44 -25.70
N SER A 80 17.50 -18.22 -25.32
CA SER A 80 16.66 -17.18 -25.91
C SER A 80 16.30 -16.14 -24.86
N GLU A 81 16.37 -14.88 -25.24
CA GLU A 81 16.01 -13.74 -24.41
C GLU A 81 14.72 -13.11 -24.93
N LYS A 82 13.73 -12.95 -24.07
CA LYS A 82 12.45 -12.36 -24.41
C LYS A 82 12.08 -11.32 -23.36
N MET A 83 11.54 -10.19 -23.81
CA MET A 83 10.89 -9.24 -22.92
C MET A 83 9.48 -9.76 -22.58
N ASP A 84 9.25 -10.05 -21.32
CA ASP A 84 7.95 -10.49 -20.84
C ASP A 84 7.49 -9.68 -19.64
N TYR A 85 6.20 -9.71 -19.33
CA TYR A 85 5.67 -9.00 -18.17
C TYR A 85 6.25 -9.59 -16.89
N LEU A 86 6.71 -8.70 -16.01
CA LEU A 86 7.24 -9.11 -14.71
C LEU A 86 6.14 -9.77 -13.88
N VAL A 87 4.96 -9.16 -13.89
CA VAL A 87 3.76 -9.67 -13.23
C VAL A 87 2.60 -9.62 -14.25
N PRO A 88 2.26 -10.75 -14.90
CA PRO A 88 1.13 -10.78 -15.82
C PRO A 88 -0.20 -10.52 -15.11
N ALA A 89 -1.13 -9.88 -15.80
CA ALA A 89 -2.48 -9.61 -15.31
C ALA A 89 -3.20 -10.87 -14.78
N ALA A 90 -3.04 -11.99 -15.49
CA ALA A 90 -3.61 -13.26 -15.06
C ALA A 90 -3.10 -13.72 -13.69
N LYS A 91 -1.82 -13.49 -13.40
CA LYS A 91 -1.23 -13.84 -12.10
C LYS A 91 -1.75 -12.97 -10.96
N ILE A 92 -2.05 -11.70 -11.24
CA ILE A 92 -2.67 -10.79 -10.27
C ILE A 92 -4.11 -11.20 -10.01
N ALA A 93 -4.86 -11.52 -11.07
CA ALA A 93 -6.27 -11.91 -10.97
C ALA A 93 -6.47 -13.22 -10.19
N ASP A 94 -5.48 -14.12 -10.26
CA ASP A 94 -5.52 -15.46 -9.66
C ASP A 94 -4.78 -15.54 -8.30
N MET A 95 -4.43 -14.40 -7.73
CA MET A 95 -3.77 -14.40 -6.42
C MET A 95 -4.70 -14.93 -5.33
N ALA A 96 -4.19 -15.86 -4.53
CA ALA A 96 -4.89 -16.38 -3.36
C ALA A 96 -4.97 -15.33 -2.24
N THR A 97 -5.95 -15.49 -1.36
CA THR A 97 -6.11 -14.64 -0.17
C THR A 97 -4.83 -14.58 0.65
N GLY A 98 -4.46 -13.37 1.06
CA GLY A 98 -3.24 -13.10 1.83
C GLY A 98 -1.99 -12.90 0.97
N TRP A 99 -2.09 -12.99 -0.36
CA TRP A 99 -1.00 -12.63 -1.26
C TRP A 99 -1.14 -11.20 -1.74
N LEU A 100 -0.02 -10.51 -1.83
CA LEU A 100 0.11 -9.17 -2.35
C LEU A 100 1.19 -9.12 -3.42
N ALA A 101 0.92 -8.40 -4.49
CA ALA A 101 1.93 -7.94 -5.42
C ALA A 101 2.20 -6.46 -5.17
N GLY A 102 3.45 -6.04 -5.18
CA GLY A 102 3.76 -4.68 -4.82
C GLY A 102 5.01 -4.12 -5.46
N GLN A 103 5.07 -2.81 -5.40
CA GLN A 103 6.25 -2.01 -5.72
C GLN A 103 6.53 -1.09 -4.53
N ALA A 104 7.76 -1.11 -4.02
CA ALA A 104 8.25 -0.18 -3.02
C ALA A 104 9.11 0.90 -3.65
N ALA A 105 9.02 2.13 -3.14
CA ALA A 105 9.90 3.21 -3.55
C ALA A 105 11.34 2.92 -3.13
N ARG A 106 12.29 3.25 -3.99
CA ARG A 106 13.73 3.12 -3.69
C ARG A 106 14.25 4.17 -2.71
N ASP A 107 13.46 5.17 -2.37
CA ASP A 107 13.89 6.33 -1.57
C ASP A 107 14.15 5.99 -0.09
N PHE A 108 13.81 4.79 0.34
CA PHE A 108 14.47 4.29 1.51
C PHE A 108 15.87 3.89 1.07
N THR A 109 16.79 4.78 1.22
CA THR A 109 18.17 4.43 1.49
C THR A 109 18.23 3.70 2.83
N ALA A 110 17.60 2.58 2.88
CA ALA A 110 18.01 1.50 3.74
C ALA A 110 19.32 0.87 3.16
N THR A 111 20.11 1.65 2.54
CA THR A 111 21.55 1.61 2.53
C THR A 111 22.06 2.02 3.90
N ASP A 112 21.24 1.99 4.91
CA ASP A 112 21.73 1.79 6.23
C ASP A 112 22.16 0.31 6.26
N GLU A 113 23.43 0.09 5.92
CA GLU A 113 24.10 -1.21 6.04
C GLU A 113 23.75 -1.89 7.37
N ARG A 114 23.53 -1.10 8.43
CA ARG A 114 23.05 -1.53 9.75
C ARG A 114 21.66 -2.17 9.73
N MET A 115 20.78 -1.79 8.82
CA MET A 115 19.46 -2.44 8.71
C MET A 115 19.57 -3.77 7.96
N LEU A 116 20.44 -3.86 6.97
CA LEU A 116 20.72 -5.11 6.26
C LEU A 116 21.39 -6.12 7.20
N GLU A 117 22.39 -5.68 7.97
CA GLU A 117 23.05 -6.52 8.99
C GLU A 117 22.07 -6.96 10.09
N LYS A 118 21.22 -6.06 10.58
CA LYS A 118 20.27 -6.35 11.66
C LYS A 118 19.24 -7.41 11.30
N PHE A 119 18.89 -7.53 10.04
CA PHE A 119 17.90 -8.50 9.55
C PHE A 119 18.51 -9.68 8.82
N ASP A 120 19.85 -9.82 8.85
CA ASP A 120 20.57 -10.92 8.19
C ASP A 120 20.15 -11.13 6.72
N ILE A 121 19.90 -9.99 6.05
CA ILE A 121 19.48 -9.97 4.66
C ILE A 121 20.73 -10.04 3.80
N GLU A 122 21.04 -11.21 3.25
CA GLU A 122 22.05 -11.32 2.21
C GLU A 122 21.72 -10.39 1.03
N GLN A 123 22.72 -9.67 0.55
CA GLN A 123 22.61 -8.83 -0.65
C GLN A 123 22.47 -9.70 -1.90
N SER A 124 21.34 -10.39 -2.02
CA SER A 124 21.04 -11.12 -3.24
C SER A 124 20.66 -10.16 -4.36
N GLU A 125 20.88 -10.57 -5.61
CA GLU A 125 20.43 -9.82 -6.79
C GLU A 125 18.92 -9.51 -6.75
N GLU A 126 18.13 -10.27 -6.01
CA GLU A 126 16.70 -10.11 -5.80
C GLU A 126 16.33 -8.81 -5.07
N PHE A 127 17.19 -8.31 -4.19
CA PHE A 127 16.98 -7.02 -3.51
C PHE A 127 17.25 -5.79 -4.39
N LYS A 128 17.75 -5.97 -5.59
CA LYS A 128 17.88 -4.87 -6.56
C LYS A 128 16.54 -4.48 -7.18
N THR A 129 15.53 -5.31 -7.08
CA THR A 129 14.18 -5.02 -7.56
C THR A 129 13.32 -4.39 -6.46
N THR A 130 12.56 -3.37 -6.83
CA THR A 130 11.54 -2.79 -5.95
C THR A 130 10.19 -3.48 -6.06
N LYS A 131 10.08 -4.51 -6.90
CA LYS A 131 8.84 -5.20 -7.26
C LYS A 131 8.88 -6.62 -6.75
N TYR A 132 7.87 -7.03 -5.99
CA TYR A 132 7.85 -8.34 -5.34
C TYR A 132 6.44 -8.86 -5.11
N PHE A 133 6.37 -10.17 -4.87
CA PHE A 133 5.22 -10.83 -4.28
C PHE A 133 5.52 -11.16 -2.83
N CYS A 134 4.54 -10.99 -1.98
CA CYS A 134 4.64 -11.41 -0.58
C CYS A 134 3.34 -12.08 -0.13
N LYS A 135 3.47 -13.00 0.79
CA LYS A 135 2.33 -13.59 1.51
C LYS A 135 2.27 -12.92 2.87
N THR A 136 1.11 -12.37 3.20
CA THR A 136 0.88 -11.83 4.54
C THR A 136 0.71 -12.96 5.54
N HIS A 137 1.38 -12.84 6.68
CA HIS A 137 1.15 -13.72 7.82
C HIS A 137 0.09 -13.09 8.72
N PHE A 138 -1.02 -13.82 8.89
CA PHE A 138 -2.04 -13.45 9.87
C PHE A 138 -1.77 -14.20 11.17
N ASP A 139 -1.49 -13.49 12.24
CA ASP A 139 -1.49 -14.03 13.59
C ASP A 139 -2.92 -14.20 14.07
N MET A 140 -3.53 -15.34 13.73
CA MET A 140 -4.92 -15.63 14.07
C MET A 140 -5.17 -15.66 15.59
N LYS A 141 -4.15 -15.95 16.39
CA LYS A 141 -4.29 -15.92 17.84
C LYS A 141 -4.42 -14.50 18.35
N LYS A 142 -3.59 -13.60 17.85
CA LYS A 142 -3.63 -12.17 18.18
C LYS A 142 -4.95 -11.54 17.71
N ILE A 143 -5.41 -11.86 16.48
CA ILE A 143 -6.67 -11.36 15.94
C ILE A 143 -7.85 -11.78 16.83
N LYS A 144 -7.91 -13.04 17.26
CA LYS A 144 -8.98 -13.52 18.16
C LYS A 144 -8.94 -12.83 19.52
N ASP A 145 -7.74 -12.63 20.08
CA ASP A 145 -7.57 -11.92 21.34
C ASP A 145 -8.07 -10.48 21.23
N GLU A 146 -7.75 -9.79 20.13
CA GLU A 146 -8.22 -8.44 19.84
C GLU A 146 -9.76 -8.41 19.64
N GLU A 147 -10.34 -9.42 18.99
CA GLU A 147 -11.80 -9.55 18.83
C GLU A 147 -12.51 -9.72 20.17
N GLU A 148 -11.97 -10.53 21.07
CA GLU A 148 -12.52 -10.74 22.41
C GLU A 148 -12.47 -9.47 23.28
N HIS A 149 -11.46 -8.64 23.08
CA HIS A 149 -11.27 -7.36 23.79
C HIS A 149 -11.81 -6.16 23.01
N TYR A 150 -12.54 -6.39 21.92
CA TYR A 150 -13.08 -5.32 21.11
C TYR A 150 -14.07 -4.45 21.89
N VAL A 151 -13.73 -3.20 22.03
CA VAL A 151 -14.62 -2.18 22.59
C VAL A 151 -15.48 -1.61 21.46
N PRO A 152 -16.79 -1.84 21.46
CA PRO A 152 -17.65 -1.30 20.41
C PRO A 152 -17.55 0.23 20.40
N LEU A 153 -17.53 0.80 19.19
CA LEU A 153 -17.57 2.24 19.03
C LEU A 153 -18.77 2.83 19.77
N PRO A 154 -18.61 4.00 20.44
CA PRO A 154 -19.73 4.66 21.06
C PRO A 154 -20.81 4.91 20.02
N LYS A 155 -22.07 4.74 20.42
CA LYS A 155 -23.19 5.02 19.52
C LYS A 155 -23.07 6.44 18.99
N ILE A 156 -23.14 6.58 17.66
CA ILE A 156 -23.21 7.87 17.02
C ILE A 156 -24.45 8.58 17.53
N TYR A 157 -24.28 9.80 18.05
CA TYR A 157 -25.41 10.60 18.50
C TYR A 157 -26.23 11.06 17.28
N GLU A 158 -27.49 10.69 17.25
CA GLU A 158 -28.43 11.14 16.24
C GLU A 158 -29.07 12.44 16.69
N PHE A 159 -28.81 13.51 15.96
CA PHE A 159 -29.41 14.81 16.25
C PHE A 159 -30.89 14.83 15.87
N LYS A 160 -31.74 15.34 16.74
CA LYS A 160 -33.19 15.44 16.48
C LYS A 160 -33.52 16.41 15.35
N ASN A 161 -32.71 17.44 15.18
CA ASN A 161 -32.86 18.42 14.10
C ASN A 161 -31.53 19.22 13.91
N ASP A 162 -31.45 19.98 12.82
CA ASP A 162 -30.26 20.77 12.49
C ASP A 162 -29.89 21.84 13.52
N ARG A 163 -30.87 22.41 14.18
CA ARG A 163 -30.65 23.40 15.23
C ARG A 163 -29.97 22.79 16.47
N GLU A 164 -30.40 21.59 16.87
CA GLU A 164 -29.77 20.84 17.97
C GLU A 164 -28.31 20.49 17.59
N LYS A 165 -28.13 20.03 16.34
CA LYS A 165 -26.81 19.71 15.79
C LYS A 165 -25.87 20.93 15.88
N GLU A 166 -26.30 22.08 15.42
CA GLU A 166 -25.51 23.30 15.43
C GLU A 166 -25.13 23.73 16.87
N ILE A 167 -26.10 23.69 17.79
CA ILE A 167 -25.87 24.05 19.20
C ILE A 167 -24.84 23.11 19.83
N LEU A 168 -24.99 21.80 19.63
CA LEU A 168 -24.09 20.80 20.22
C LEU A 168 -22.69 20.85 19.61
N LEU A 169 -22.58 21.04 18.29
CA LEU A 169 -21.29 21.21 17.63
C LEU A 169 -20.57 22.45 18.11
N ASN A 170 -21.24 23.60 18.19
CA ASN A 170 -20.66 24.83 18.70
C ASN A 170 -20.24 24.72 20.16
N ARG A 171 -21.05 24.09 20.99
CA ARG A 171 -20.70 23.80 22.39
C ARG A 171 -19.45 22.93 22.51
N ASN A 172 -19.40 21.85 21.72
CA ASN A 172 -18.25 20.95 21.72
C ASN A 172 -16.99 21.64 21.23
N PHE A 173 -17.10 22.43 20.17
CA PHE A 173 -15.99 23.22 19.63
C PHE A 173 -15.41 24.18 20.69
N LYS A 174 -16.27 24.92 21.40
CA LYS A 174 -15.84 25.82 22.49
C LYS A 174 -15.17 25.06 23.62
N ARG A 175 -15.71 23.91 24.01
CA ARG A 175 -15.12 23.06 25.05
C ARG A 175 -13.72 22.58 24.64
N VAL A 176 -13.57 22.04 23.45
CA VAL A 176 -12.27 21.53 22.96
C VAL A 176 -11.24 22.65 22.88
N ASN A 177 -11.62 23.84 22.39
CA ASN A 177 -10.71 24.99 22.37
C ASN A 177 -10.26 25.40 23.77
N GLN A 178 -11.19 25.42 24.74
CA GLN A 178 -10.85 25.74 26.13
C GLN A 178 -9.90 24.70 26.72
N GLU A 179 -10.17 23.40 26.50
CA GLU A 179 -9.31 22.31 26.97
C GLU A 179 -7.89 22.44 26.39
N VAL A 180 -7.78 22.79 25.09
CA VAL A 180 -6.49 23.01 24.43
C VAL A 180 -5.76 24.23 25.01
N GLU A 181 -6.47 25.33 25.19
CA GLU A 181 -5.88 26.54 25.83
C GLU A 181 -5.36 26.26 27.24
N ASP A 182 -6.14 25.54 28.03
CA ASP A 182 -5.77 25.18 29.39
C ASP A 182 -4.55 24.23 29.41
N MET A 183 -4.52 23.26 28.52
CA MET A 183 -3.36 22.38 28.33
C MET A 183 -2.11 23.16 27.91
N VAL A 184 -2.23 24.11 27.01
CA VAL A 184 -1.11 24.96 26.58
C VAL A 184 -0.61 25.83 27.74
N LYS A 185 -1.51 26.43 28.55
CA LYS A 185 -1.13 27.19 29.73
C LYS A 185 -0.38 26.33 30.74
N GLU A 186 -0.88 25.14 31.00
CA GLU A 186 -0.24 24.19 31.91
C GLU A 186 1.18 23.81 31.42
N LEU A 187 1.34 23.50 30.14
CA LEU A 187 2.63 23.19 29.54
C LEU A 187 3.62 24.36 29.57
N LEU A 188 3.13 25.60 29.48
CA LEU A 188 3.95 26.79 29.52
C LEU A 188 4.19 27.29 30.95
N GLY A 189 3.64 26.64 31.98
CA GLY A 189 3.75 27.08 33.38
C GLY A 189 3.05 28.42 33.65
N MET A 190 2.09 28.81 32.82
CA MET A 190 1.28 30.01 32.96
C MET A 190 0.01 29.63 33.73
N SER A 191 0.06 29.82 35.04
CA SER A 191 -1.12 29.70 35.93
C SER A 191 -1.95 30.99 35.95
#